data_a36f712396ecc2f5b992466c7c7c6f12
#
_entry.id   a36f712396ecc2f5b992466c7c7c6f12
#
_cell.length_a   1.000
_cell.length_b   1.000
_cell.length_c   1.000
_cell.angle_alpha   90.00
_cell.angle_beta   90.00
_cell.angle_gamma   90.00
#
_symmetry.space_group_name_H-M   'P 1'
#
loop_
_entity.id
_entity.type
_entity.pdbx_description
1 polymer ?
#
loop_
_entity_poly.entity_id
_entity_poly.type
_entity_poly.pdbx_seq_one_letter_code
_entity_poly.pdbx_strand_id
1 'polypeptide(L)'
;SGVFSLIIRQGNDTSKAKSILEIFPNVSLDPKQSNYIARIVGDQTKTLRDAASVDPYIQASGSYPNASRYVRVKEVALKTPDYFDNNGQAKSEFTSSIPRAQSGSMQSATGELVGGRASINYYENINNTDTQGLGSTEMGSGAGLYTTAFNLLANRDDYRYNIITAPGL
;
A
#
# COMPACT_ATOMS: atom_id res chain seq x y z
N SER A 1 -0.76 -13.67 6.29
CA SER A 1 -2.21 -13.75 6.51
C SER A 1 -3.05 -13.62 5.23
N GLY A 2 -2.47 -13.35 4.05
CA GLY A 2 -3.20 -13.22 2.79
C GLY A 2 -4.16 -12.01 2.71
N VAL A 3 -4.15 -11.13 3.71
CA VAL A 3 -4.98 -9.94 3.79
C VAL A 3 -4.14 -8.69 4.06
N PHE A 4 -4.68 -7.53 3.71
CA PHE A 4 -4.05 -6.23 3.94
C PHE A 4 -5.12 -5.19 4.32
N SER A 5 -4.70 -4.02 4.72
CA SER A 5 -5.60 -2.89 5.00
C SER A 5 -5.36 -1.77 4.01
N LEU A 6 -6.46 -1.19 3.52
CA LEU A 6 -6.44 -0.03 2.64
C LEU A 6 -6.85 1.21 3.45
N ILE A 7 -6.02 2.24 3.41
CA ILE A 7 -6.30 3.52 4.06
C ILE A 7 -6.32 4.60 2.99
N ILE A 8 -7.39 5.37 2.96
CA ILE A 8 -7.53 6.54 2.09
C ILE A 8 -7.32 7.77 2.95
N ARG A 9 -6.37 8.60 2.54
CA ARG A 9 -5.99 9.82 3.25
C ARG A 9 -6.17 11.03 2.35
N GLN A 10 -6.33 12.19 2.96
CA GLN A 10 -6.37 13.45 2.23
C GLN A 10 -5.00 13.74 1.60
N GLY A 11 -4.99 14.21 0.34
CA GLY A 11 -3.75 14.36 -0.43
C GLY A 11 -2.77 15.41 0.10
N ASN A 12 -3.23 16.33 0.93
CA ASN A 12 -2.42 17.38 1.56
C ASN A 12 -2.08 17.07 3.03
N ASP A 13 -2.33 15.87 3.51
CA ASP A 13 -1.97 15.50 4.87
C ASP A 13 -0.45 15.30 5.01
N THR A 14 0.04 15.30 6.24
CA THR A 14 1.46 15.12 6.55
C THR A 14 1.67 13.93 7.46
N SER A 15 2.92 13.46 7.56
CA SER A 15 3.29 12.36 8.47
C SER A 15 2.96 12.67 9.93
N LYS A 16 3.02 13.94 10.31
CA LYS A 16 2.74 14.42 11.68
C LYS A 16 1.25 14.64 11.94
N ALA A 17 0.49 14.99 10.89
CA ALA A 17 -0.95 15.25 10.96
C ALA A 17 -1.65 14.49 9.83
N LYS A 18 -1.97 13.24 10.09
CA LYS A 18 -2.66 12.37 9.14
C LYS A 18 -4.16 12.66 9.15
N SER A 19 -4.71 12.97 7.98
CA SER A 19 -6.15 13.11 7.77
C SER A 19 -6.68 11.87 7.06
N ILE A 20 -7.20 10.93 7.82
CA ILE A 20 -7.74 9.68 7.31
C ILE A 20 -9.20 9.91 6.91
N LEU A 21 -9.54 9.61 5.67
CA LEU A 21 -10.88 9.73 5.10
C LEU A 21 -11.66 8.43 5.25
N GLU A 22 -11.04 7.31 4.88
CA GLU A 22 -11.66 5.98 4.96
C GLU A 22 -10.61 4.91 5.31
N ILE A 23 -11.06 3.85 5.98
CA ILE A 23 -10.24 2.68 6.29
C ILE A 23 -11.03 1.42 5.94
N PHE A 24 -10.40 0.53 5.18
CA PHE A 24 -10.92 -0.80 4.87
C PHE A 24 -9.93 -1.85 5.42
N PRO A 25 -10.16 -2.36 6.62
CA PRO A 25 -9.28 -3.34 7.24
C PRO A 25 -9.49 -4.74 6.67
N ASN A 26 -8.43 -5.55 6.69
CA ASN A 26 -8.47 -6.98 6.40
C ASN A 26 -9.11 -7.34 5.04
N VAL A 27 -8.83 -6.57 4.00
CA VAL A 27 -9.28 -6.87 2.64
C VAL A 27 -8.43 -7.97 2.01
N SER A 28 -9.06 -8.79 1.18
CA SER A 28 -8.43 -9.93 0.48
C SER A 28 -8.49 -9.75 -1.03
N LEU A 29 -7.57 -10.38 -1.75
CA LEU A 29 -7.61 -10.51 -3.21
C LEU A 29 -8.28 -11.82 -3.67
N ASP A 30 -8.81 -12.61 -2.73
CA ASP A 30 -9.55 -13.85 -3.05
C ASP A 30 -11.03 -13.53 -3.34
N PRO A 31 -11.51 -13.77 -4.57
CA PRO A 31 -12.90 -13.49 -4.94
C PRO A 31 -13.94 -14.31 -4.17
N LYS A 32 -13.55 -15.46 -3.60
CA LYS A 32 -14.42 -16.34 -2.83
C LYS A 32 -14.67 -15.84 -1.41
N GLN A 33 -13.79 -14.99 -0.89
CA GLN A 33 -13.87 -14.47 0.46
C GLN A 33 -14.89 -13.32 0.58
N SER A 34 -15.54 -13.22 1.73
CA SER A 34 -16.48 -12.14 2.03
C SER A 34 -15.82 -10.76 2.07
N ASN A 35 -14.54 -10.73 2.44
CA ASN A 35 -13.70 -9.53 2.51
C ASN A 35 -12.93 -9.25 1.20
N TYR A 36 -13.39 -9.78 0.06
CA TYR A 36 -12.80 -9.48 -1.23
C TYR A 36 -12.82 -7.97 -1.51
N ILE A 37 -11.67 -7.41 -1.92
CA ILE A 37 -11.47 -5.97 -2.05
C ILE A 37 -12.53 -5.29 -2.94
N ALA A 38 -12.89 -5.88 -4.08
CA ALA A 38 -13.89 -5.30 -4.95
C ALA A 38 -15.29 -5.30 -4.32
N ARG A 39 -15.59 -6.26 -3.45
CA ARG A 39 -16.85 -6.31 -2.70
C ARG A 39 -16.91 -5.26 -1.59
N ILE A 40 -15.78 -5.06 -0.89
CA ILE A 40 -15.70 -4.15 0.26
C ILE A 40 -15.62 -2.68 -0.18
N VAL A 41 -14.81 -2.39 -1.20
CA VAL A 41 -14.58 -1.00 -1.69
C VAL A 41 -15.59 -0.61 -2.75
N GLY A 42 -15.91 -1.56 -3.63
CA GLY A 42 -16.75 -1.36 -4.82
C GLY A 42 -15.94 -1.26 -6.10
N ASP A 43 -16.54 -1.64 -7.21
CA ASP A 43 -15.93 -1.64 -8.55
C ASP A 43 -16.80 -0.98 -9.62
N GLN A 44 -17.96 -0.44 -9.24
CA GLN A 44 -18.91 0.11 -10.20
C GLN A 44 -18.45 1.43 -10.81
N THR A 45 -18.66 1.54 -12.11
CA THR A 45 -18.58 2.79 -12.88
C THR A 45 -19.98 3.20 -13.31
N LYS A 46 -20.35 4.45 -13.08
CA LYS A 46 -21.60 5.02 -13.51
C LYS A 46 -21.37 5.86 -14.75
N THR A 47 -22.08 5.56 -15.83
CA THR A 47 -21.98 6.27 -17.09
C THR A 47 -23.37 6.80 -17.46
N LEU A 48 -23.48 8.09 -17.76
CA LEU A 48 -24.68 8.64 -18.33
C LEU A 48 -24.83 8.13 -19.77
N ARG A 49 -25.96 7.52 -20.06
CA ARG A 49 -26.39 7.13 -21.40
C ARG A 49 -27.46 8.09 -21.84
N ASP A 50 -27.11 8.86 -22.88
CA ASP A 50 -28.01 9.81 -23.54
C ASP A 50 -28.04 9.44 -25.01
N ALA A 51 -29.11 8.80 -25.42
CA ALA A 51 -29.34 8.44 -26.81
C ALA A 51 -30.56 9.24 -27.34
N ALA A 52 -30.46 9.79 -28.51
CA ALA A 52 -31.48 10.67 -29.11
C ALA A 52 -32.91 10.09 -29.19
N SER A 53 -33.10 8.81 -28.93
CA SER A 53 -34.39 8.11 -29.02
C SER A 53 -34.89 7.52 -27.69
N VAL A 54 -34.14 7.71 -26.57
CA VAL A 54 -34.48 7.12 -25.25
C VAL A 54 -34.18 8.17 -24.17
N ASP A 55 -35.02 8.23 -23.15
CA ASP A 55 -34.77 9.11 -22.00
C ASP A 55 -33.39 8.85 -21.40
N PRO A 56 -32.64 9.89 -21.03
CA PRO A 56 -31.34 9.75 -20.41
C PRO A 56 -31.38 8.91 -19.13
N TYR A 57 -30.47 7.95 -18.99
CA TYR A 57 -30.37 7.14 -17.78
C TYR A 57 -28.92 6.90 -17.37
N ILE A 58 -28.72 6.56 -16.10
CA ILE A 58 -27.41 6.21 -15.57
C ILE A 58 -27.24 4.69 -15.63
N GLN A 59 -26.28 4.24 -16.42
CA GLN A 59 -25.86 2.86 -16.48
C GLN A 59 -24.75 2.59 -15.45
N ALA A 60 -24.96 1.66 -14.54
CA ALA A 60 -23.93 1.14 -13.67
C ALA A 60 -23.29 -0.12 -14.31
N SER A 61 -21.97 -0.15 -14.37
CA SER A 61 -21.18 -1.29 -14.83
C SER A 61 -20.21 -1.68 -13.73
N GLY A 62 -20.11 -2.98 -13.42
CA GLY A 62 -19.33 -3.54 -12.31
C GLY A 62 -20.17 -4.51 -11.49
N SER A 63 -19.50 -5.32 -10.67
CA SER A 63 -20.15 -6.40 -9.92
C SER A 63 -20.62 -5.98 -8.54
N TYR A 64 -19.95 -4.99 -7.94
CA TYR A 64 -20.19 -4.59 -6.55
C TYR A 64 -20.42 -3.09 -6.44
N PRO A 65 -21.47 -2.66 -5.70
CA PRO A 65 -21.72 -1.25 -5.45
C PRO A 65 -20.52 -0.57 -4.78
N ASN A 66 -20.27 0.69 -5.12
CA ASN A 66 -19.21 1.46 -4.48
C ASN A 66 -19.60 1.82 -3.04
N ALA A 67 -18.87 1.26 -2.08
CA ALA A 67 -18.96 1.62 -0.68
C ALA A 67 -18.08 2.84 -0.37
N SER A 68 -16.90 2.93 -1.00
CA SER A 68 -16.05 4.11 -0.89
C SER A 68 -16.62 5.29 -1.67
N ARG A 69 -16.46 6.49 -1.09
CA ARG A 69 -16.81 7.78 -1.74
C ARG A 69 -15.68 8.31 -2.62
N TYR A 70 -14.44 7.85 -2.39
CA TYR A 70 -13.24 8.45 -2.97
C TYR A 70 -12.60 7.58 -4.03
N VAL A 71 -12.67 6.26 -3.88
CA VAL A 71 -11.99 5.31 -4.76
C VAL A 71 -12.91 4.15 -5.15
N ARG A 72 -12.54 3.46 -6.21
CA ARG A 72 -13.13 2.18 -6.60
C ARG A 72 -12.03 1.23 -7.07
N VAL A 73 -12.29 -0.04 -7.00
CA VAL A 73 -11.40 -1.05 -7.58
C VAL A 73 -11.59 -1.04 -9.09
N LYS A 74 -10.55 -0.70 -9.82
CA LYS A 74 -10.57 -0.78 -11.29
C LYS A 74 -10.41 -2.21 -11.75
N GLU A 75 -9.45 -2.90 -11.15
CA GLU A 75 -9.02 -4.22 -11.57
C GLU A 75 -8.24 -4.89 -10.44
N VAL A 76 -8.32 -6.21 -10.35
CA VAL A 76 -7.44 -7.05 -9.53
C VAL A 76 -6.60 -7.88 -10.49
N ALA A 77 -5.37 -7.43 -10.74
CA ALA A 77 -4.48 -8.02 -11.73
C ALA A 77 -4.15 -9.49 -11.42
N LEU A 78 -3.92 -9.83 -10.16
CA LEU A 78 -3.70 -11.18 -9.71
C LEU A 78 -4.65 -11.53 -8.55
N LYS A 79 -5.64 -12.35 -8.84
CA LYS A 79 -6.55 -12.92 -7.84
C LYS A 79 -5.84 -14.03 -7.09
N THR A 80 -6.11 -14.17 -5.80
CA THR A 80 -5.42 -15.13 -4.93
C THR A 80 -6.40 -16.16 -4.33
N PRO A 81 -7.09 -16.99 -5.15
CA PRO A 81 -8.02 -17.97 -4.63
C PRO A 81 -7.26 -18.99 -3.77
N ASP A 82 -7.80 -19.26 -2.58
CA ASP A 82 -7.18 -20.20 -1.63
C ASP A 82 -5.67 -19.88 -1.42
N TYR A 83 -5.39 -18.67 -0.90
CA TYR A 83 -4.03 -18.13 -0.75
C TYR A 83 -3.06 -19.09 -0.04
N PHE A 84 -3.56 -19.86 0.91
CA PHE A 84 -2.77 -20.88 1.62
C PHE A 84 -2.98 -22.27 1.00
N ASP A 85 -1.95 -23.07 1.05
CA ASP A 85 -2.06 -24.50 0.75
C ASP A 85 -2.65 -25.30 1.94
N ASN A 86 -2.81 -26.62 1.76
CA ASN A 86 -3.36 -27.50 2.80
C ASN A 86 -2.48 -27.58 4.06
N ASN A 87 -1.22 -27.18 3.98
CA ASN A 87 -0.27 -27.15 5.09
C ASN A 87 -0.23 -25.77 5.79
N GLY A 88 -1.05 -24.82 5.33
CA GLY A 88 -1.08 -23.46 5.86
C GLY A 88 0.08 -22.58 5.37
N GLN A 89 0.83 -23.01 4.35
CA GLN A 89 1.87 -22.22 3.71
C GLN A 89 1.29 -21.34 2.59
N ALA A 90 1.80 -20.12 2.46
CA ALA A 90 1.43 -19.27 1.35
C ALA A 90 1.90 -19.90 0.02
N LYS A 91 0.99 -20.02 -0.95
CA LYS A 91 1.34 -20.54 -2.28
C LYS A 91 2.36 -19.62 -2.94
N SER A 92 3.43 -20.20 -3.49
CA SER A 92 4.53 -19.44 -4.10
C SER A 92 4.07 -18.55 -5.26
N GLU A 93 3.04 -18.95 -5.99
CA GLU A 93 2.43 -18.17 -7.07
C GLU A 93 1.78 -16.86 -6.60
N PHE A 94 1.44 -16.73 -5.30
CA PHE A 94 0.76 -15.58 -4.73
C PHE A 94 1.65 -14.72 -3.83
N THR A 95 2.90 -15.07 -3.60
CA THR A 95 3.75 -14.38 -2.63
C THR A 95 3.99 -12.90 -2.98
N SER A 96 3.90 -12.52 -4.25
CA SER A 96 4.05 -11.14 -4.73
C SER A 96 2.72 -10.42 -5.00
N SER A 97 1.58 -11.10 -4.85
CA SER A 97 0.27 -10.52 -5.21
C SER A 97 -0.31 -9.58 -4.15
N ILE A 98 0.04 -9.79 -2.89
CA ILE A 98 -0.40 -8.90 -1.80
C ILE A 98 0.30 -7.55 -1.93
N PRO A 99 -0.43 -6.44 -2.00
CA PRO A 99 0.17 -5.12 -2.12
C PRO A 99 1.10 -4.84 -0.96
N ARG A 100 2.28 -4.35 -1.27
CA ARG A 100 3.16 -3.77 -0.24
C ARG A 100 2.54 -2.48 0.24
N ALA A 101 2.71 -2.17 1.53
CA ALA A 101 2.25 -0.91 2.06
C ALA A 101 2.98 0.24 1.35
N GLN A 102 2.23 1.14 0.76
CA GLN A 102 2.74 2.26 -0.02
C GLN A 102 2.06 3.55 0.42
N SER A 103 2.76 4.64 0.31
CA SER A 103 2.24 5.98 0.52
C SER A 103 2.62 6.85 -0.67
N GLY A 104 1.66 7.52 -1.24
CA GLY A 104 1.87 8.40 -2.41
C GLY A 104 0.57 9.02 -2.87
N SER A 105 0.62 9.77 -3.97
CA SER A 105 -0.54 10.40 -4.58
C SER A 105 -0.99 9.64 -5.82
N MET A 106 -2.30 9.58 -6.04
CA MET A 106 -2.84 9.02 -7.26
C MET A 106 -2.72 10.02 -8.40
N GLN A 107 -2.18 9.59 -9.52
CA GLN A 107 -2.21 10.38 -10.74
C GLN A 107 -3.63 10.35 -11.32
N SER A 108 -4.24 11.53 -11.48
CA SER A 108 -5.64 11.64 -11.88
C SER A 108 -5.92 11.07 -13.28
N ALA A 109 -4.95 11.14 -14.19
CA ALA A 109 -5.13 10.68 -15.57
C ALA A 109 -5.09 9.16 -15.71
N THR A 110 -4.24 8.45 -14.95
CA THR A 110 -4.02 7.02 -15.09
C THR A 110 -4.55 6.21 -13.91
N GLY A 111 -4.86 6.86 -12.80
CA GLY A 111 -5.21 6.19 -11.54
C GLY A 111 -4.03 5.42 -10.94
N GLU A 112 -2.81 5.75 -11.34
CA GLU A 112 -1.60 5.12 -10.89
C GLU A 112 -1.02 5.83 -9.66
N LEU A 113 -0.46 5.09 -8.71
CA LEU A 113 0.17 5.65 -7.52
C LEU A 113 1.54 6.21 -7.89
N VAL A 114 1.71 7.53 -7.81
CA VAL A 114 2.94 8.23 -8.16
C VAL A 114 3.65 8.72 -6.89
N GLY A 115 4.97 8.58 -6.88
CA GLY A 115 5.79 9.01 -5.74
C GLY A 115 5.57 8.17 -4.48
N GLY A 116 4.91 7.02 -4.61
CA GLY A 116 4.76 6.06 -3.52
C GLY A 116 6.12 5.49 -3.16
N ARG A 117 6.55 5.68 -1.92
CA ARG A 117 7.63 4.87 -1.38
C ARG A 117 7.05 3.50 -1.05
N ALA A 118 7.68 2.44 -1.56
CA ALA A 118 7.43 1.11 -1.03
C ALA A 118 7.59 1.19 0.49
N SER A 119 6.65 0.62 1.23
CA SER A 119 6.80 0.53 2.67
C SER A 119 8.04 -0.28 2.96
N ILE A 120 8.77 0.21 3.91
CA ILE A 120 9.89 -0.46 4.51
C ILE A 120 9.43 -1.86 4.92
N ASN A 121 10.06 -2.86 4.35
CA ASN A 121 9.81 -4.25 4.73
C ASN A 121 10.72 -4.60 5.91
N TYR A 122 10.22 -4.42 7.13
CA TYR A 122 10.97 -4.70 8.36
C TYR A 122 11.35 -6.18 8.57
N TYR A 123 10.88 -7.07 7.68
CA TYR A 123 11.23 -8.48 7.72
C TYR A 123 12.40 -8.85 6.82
N GLU A 124 12.82 -7.94 5.95
CA GLU A 124 13.99 -8.13 5.09
C GLU A 124 15.23 -7.54 5.78
N ASN A 125 16.36 -8.23 5.61
CA ASN A 125 17.63 -7.73 6.11
C ASN A 125 18.02 -6.44 5.38
N ILE A 126 18.57 -5.49 6.12
CA ILE A 126 19.11 -4.26 5.57
C ILE A 126 20.28 -4.61 4.65
N ASN A 127 20.25 -4.07 3.44
CA ASN A 127 21.28 -4.25 2.43
C ASN A 127 21.44 -2.98 1.57
N ASN A 128 22.34 -3.02 0.60
CA ASN A 128 22.60 -1.85 -0.25
C ASN A 128 21.44 -1.41 -1.14
N THR A 129 20.48 -2.30 -1.40
CA THR A 129 19.29 -2.01 -2.21
C THR A 129 18.06 -1.72 -1.37
N ASP A 130 18.07 -2.18 -0.11
CA ASP A 130 17.00 -1.93 0.87
C ASP A 130 17.63 -1.44 2.18
N THR A 131 17.71 -0.14 2.34
CA THR A 131 18.25 0.52 3.53
C THR A 131 17.17 0.85 4.56
N GLN A 132 15.96 0.35 4.38
CA GLN A 132 14.81 0.65 5.23
C GLN A 132 14.57 2.14 5.46
N GLY A 133 14.80 2.93 4.42
CA GLY A 133 14.53 4.36 4.42
C GLY A 133 15.68 5.24 4.92
N LEU A 134 16.82 4.67 5.29
CA LEU A 134 18.02 5.46 5.56
C LEU A 134 18.66 5.83 4.23
N GLY A 135 18.84 7.10 3.99
CA GLY A 135 19.48 7.65 2.80
C GLY A 135 18.80 8.93 2.32
N SER A 136 19.57 9.72 1.63
CA SER A 136 19.09 10.92 0.94
C SER A 136 19.89 11.11 -0.35
N THR A 137 19.44 12.03 -1.20
CA THR A 137 20.17 12.43 -2.41
C THR A 137 21.57 12.96 -2.09
N GLU A 138 21.75 13.56 -0.91
CA GLU A 138 22.98 14.18 -0.46
C GLU A 138 23.91 13.18 0.24
N MET A 139 23.35 12.25 0.99
CA MET A 139 24.12 11.24 1.74
C MET A 139 24.41 9.96 0.94
N GLY A 140 23.76 9.79 -0.23
CA GLY A 140 23.83 8.56 -0.98
C GLY A 140 22.87 7.48 -0.44
N SER A 141 23.10 6.25 -0.85
CA SER A 141 22.33 5.07 -0.46
C SER A 141 23.22 3.89 -0.16
N GLY A 142 22.71 2.95 0.64
CA GLY A 142 23.41 1.71 0.95
C GLY A 142 23.52 1.44 2.45
N ALA A 143 23.75 0.18 2.81
CA ALA A 143 23.85 -0.25 4.20
C ALA A 143 25.02 0.42 4.97
N GLY A 144 26.04 0.90 4.27
CA GLY A 144 27.16 1.65 4.85
C GLY A 144 26.76 2.94 5.57
N LEU A 145 25.59 3.51 5.25
CA LEU A 145 25.07 4.69 5.94
C LEU A 145 24.75 4.42 7.41
N TYR A 146 24.39 3.19 7.76
CA TYR A 146 24.20 2.81 9.17
C TYR A 146 25.50 2.89 9.95
N THR A 147 26.61 2.46 9.37
CA THR A 147 27.96 2.61 9.98
C THR A 147 28.27 4.09 10.21
N THR A 148 27.99 4.95 9.23
CA THR A 148 28.18 6.41 9.38
C THR A 148 27.32 6.99 10.49
N ALA A 149 26.06 6.59 10.58
CA ALA A 149 25.14 7.02 11.62
C ALA A 149 25.62 6.56 13.02
N PHE A 150 26.07 5.32 13.16
CA PHE A 150 26.62 4.82 14.42
C PHE A 150 27.92 5.51 14.82
N ASN A 151 28.80 5.78 13.86
CA ASN A 151 30.04 6.54 14.12
C ASN A 151 29.73 7.95 14.60
N LEU A 152 28.68 8.60 14.06
CA LEU A 152 28.22 9.89 14.55
C LEU A 152 27.72 9.78 16.00
N LEU A 153 26.88 8.79 16.28
CA LEU A 153 26.34 8.55 17.63
C LEU A 153 27.39 8.08 18.64
N ALA A 154 28.57 7.59 18.18
CA ALA A 154 29.66 7.19 19.07
C ALA A 154 30.29 8.39 19.80
N ASN A 155 30.09 9.60 19.30
CA ASN A 155 30.52 10.84 19.99
C ASN A 155 29.63 11.10 21.20
N ARG A 156 30.09 10.70 22.38
CA ARG A 156 29.35 10.82 23.64
C ARG A 156 29.27 12.26 24.18
N ASP A 157 30.07 13.16 23.67
CA ASP A 157 30.05 14.55 24.08
C ASP A 157 28.86 15.29 23.47
N ASP A 158 28.50 14.91 22.26
CA ASP A 158 27.38 15.52 21.51
C ASP A 158 26.07 14.77 21.68
N TYR A 159 26.11 13.44 21.84
CA TYR A 159 24.92 12.59 21.87
C TYR A 159 24.85 11.77 23.16
N ARG A 160 23.79 11.95 23.92
CA ARG A 160 23.51 11.19 25.16
C ARG A 160 22.36 10.24 24.95
N TYR A 161 22.60 8.94 25.11
CA TYR A 161 21.60 7.89 25.05
C TYR A 161 21.96 6.75 26.00
N ASN A 162 20.95 6.03 26.47
CA ASN A 162 21.15 4.87 27.34
C ASN A 162 21.14 3.56 26.53
N ILE A 163 20.33 3.49 25.48
CA ILE A 163 20.12 2.28 24.68
C ILE A 163 19.99 2.70 23.21
N ILE A 164 20.68 1.99 22.32
CA ILE A 164 20.45 2.00 20.86
C ILE A 164 20.01 0.61 20.46
N THR A 165 18.92 0.52 19.71
CA THR A 165 18.46 -0.73 19.09
C THR A 165 18.49 -0.57 17.59
N ALA A 166 19.03 -1.56 16.90
CA ALA A 166 19.12 -1.58 15.43
C ALA A 166 18.60 -2.93 14.90
N PRO A 167 17.27 -3.12 14.88
CA PRO A 167 16.69 -4.35 14.37
C PRO A 167 16.94 -4.48 12.87
N GLY A 168 17.39 -5.64 12.42
CA GLY A 168 17.60 -5.93 11.00
C GLY A 168 18.99 -5.58 10.45
N LEU A 169 19.90 -5.11 11.31
CA LEU A 169 21.32 -4.93 10.99
C LEU A 169 22.13 -6.18 11.30
#